data_ac25c66e1c86466f240b395270274db2
#
_entry.id   ac25c66e1c86466f240b395270274db2
#
_cell.length_a   1.000
_cell.length_b   1.000
_cell.length_c   1.000
_cell.angle_alpha   90.00
_cell.angle_beta   90.00
_cell.angle_gamma   90.00
#
_symmetry.space_group_name_H-M   'P 1'
#
loop_
_entity.id
_entity.type
_entity.pdbx_description
1 polymer ?
#
loop_
_entity_poly.entity_id
_entity_poly.type
_entity_poly.pdbx_seq_one_letter_code
_entity_poly.pdbx_strand_id
1 'polypeptide(L)'
;MAAEYYGQRASVPGTLLVSEATIIAEPYGGYPNVPGIYTQAHIDAWKKVTEEVHKKKSFIYLQLWALGRVANKEFLAAKGLPLKSASAIAPDSDHPEPEEMTQDEIKAAVAAYAQAAKNAVAAGFDGVEIHGANGYLVDQFNQDNSNQRTDSYGGSVENRSRFATEVTQAVVDAVGADKTGIRLSPFSTFQGMKMKDPLPQFTDIIQKLNKFKLAYLHLVESRISGNADTETFDDLNPLLPHWDGPLLIAGGFRADSAKRQVDEERKDRDIVVVFGRYFISTPDLVFRLEKGIEFNPYDRDTFYNAKSEKGYTDQPFSKEWQAAQANL
;
A
#
# COMPACT_ATOMS: atom_id res chain seq x y z
N MET A 1 -17.24 -0.25 -13.50
CA MET A 1 -16.42 -1.30 -12.84
C MET A 1 -15.66 -0.72 -11.64
N ALA A 2 -14.56 0.08 -11.74
CA ALA A 2 -13.82 0.56 -10.55
C ALA A 2 -14.70 1.40 -9.59
N ALA A 3 -15.42 2.39 -10.07
CA ALA A 3 -16.33 3.20 -9.25
C ALA A 3 -17.39 2.34 -8.53
N GLU A 4 -17.91 1.32 -9.20
CA GLU A 4 -18.83 0.35 -8.63
C GLU A 4 -18.15 -0.49 -7.53
N TYR A 5 -16.94 -1.02 -7.81
CA TYR A 5 -16.17 -1.82 -6.84
C TYR A 5 -15.92 -1.07 -5.53
N TYR A 6 -15.39 0.16 -5.62
CA TYR A 6 -15.14 0.98 -4.44
C TYR A 6 -16.45 1.46 -3.78
N GLY A 7 -17.47 1.79 -4.57
CA GLY A 7 -18.79 2.13 -4.06
C GLY A 7 -19.48 0.99 -3.28
N GLN A 8 -19.33 -0.27 -3.72
CA GLN A 8 -19.80 -1.44 -2.98
C GLN A 8 -19.12 -1.53 -1.60
N ARG A 9 -17.80 -1.34 -1.53
CA ARG A 9 -17.01 -1.48 -0.30
C ARG A 9 -17.11 -0.27 0.64
N ALA A 10 -17.56 0.85 0.11
CA ALA A 10 -17.90 2.05 0.86
C ALA A 10 -19.31 1.99 1.50
N SER A 11 -20.01 0.87 1.43
CA SER A 11 -21.44 0.73 1.75
C SER A 11 -21.79 1.03 3.21
N VAL A 12 -20.85 0.92 4.15
CA VAL A 12 -21.02 1.35 5.55
C VAL A 12 -20.38 2.74 5.72
N PRO A 13 -21.16 3.76 6.10
CA PRO A 13 -20.62 5.12 6.31
C PRO A 13 -19.47 5.15 7.31
N GLY A 14 -18.45 5.98 7.03
CA GLY A 14 -17.23 6.09 7.85
C GLY A 14 -16.15 5.07 7.53
N THR A 15 -16.36 4.16 6.57
CA THR A 15 -15.32 3.21 6.14
C THR A 15 -14.15 3.95 5.47
N LEU A 16 -12.91 3.65 5.91
CA LEU A 16 -11.70 4.06 5.22
C LEU A 16 -11.27 2.99 4.22
N LEU A 17 -11.17 3.37 2.97
CA LEU A 17 -10.64 2.57 1.88
C LEU A 17 -9.21 3.01 1.53
N VAL A 18 -8.31 2.06 1.27
CA VAL A 18 -7.04 2.33 0.57
C VAL A 18 -7.16 1.72 -0.82
N SER A 19 -6.87 2.50 -1.85
CA SER A 19 -6.99 2.04 -3.24
C SER A 19 -6.03 0.90 -3.55
N GLU A 20 -6.26 0.22 -4.66
CA GLU A 20 -5.22 -0.56 -5.33
C GLU A 20 -4.00 0.32 -5.60
N ALA A 21 -2.81 -0.31 -5.62
CA ALA A 21 -1.56 0.39 -5.87
C ALA A 21 -1.60 1.08 -7.24
N THR A 22 -1.27 2.37 -7.27
CA THR A 22 -1.48 3.27 -8.41
C THR A 22 -0.17 3.94 -8.81
N ILE A 23 0.22 3.78 -10.07
CA ILE A 23 1.50 4.25 -10.61
C ILE A 23 1.61 5.78 -10.55
N ILE A 24 2.71 6.27 -9.94
CA ILE A 24 2.98 7.70 -9.73
C ILE A 24 3.35 8.45 -11.01
N ALA A 25 4.08 7.81 -11.93
CA ALA A 25 4.42 8.36 -13.25
C ALA A 25 4.87 7.21 -14.17
N GLU A 26 4.80 7.41 -15.48
CA GLU A 26 5.04 6.36 -16.47
C GLU A 26 6.38 5.62 -16.32
N PRO A 27 7.52 6.28 -16.02
CA PRO A 27 8.81 5.61 -15.83
C PRO A 27 8.87 4.66 -14.62
N TYR A 28 7.95 4.79 -13.68
CA TYR A 28 7.90 3.98 -12.45
C TYR A 28 6.85 2.86 -12.52
N GLY A 29 6.19 2.72 -13.67
CA GLY A 29 5.28 1.60 -13.97
C GLY A 29 6.00 0.35 -14.42
N GLY A 30 5.32 -0.46 -15.23
CA GLY A 30 5.90 -1.67 -15.83
C GLY A 30 4.98 -2.89 -15.81
N TYR A 31 3.75 -2.77 -15.31
CA TYR A 31 2.73 -3.81 -15.45
C TYR A 31 1.60 -3.34 -16.37
N PRO A 32 1.04 -4.22 -17.19
CA PRO A 32 -0.16 -3.91 -17.97
C PRO A 32 -1.39 -3.87 -17.06
N ASN A 33 -2.40 -3.10 -17.49
CA ASN A 33 -3.72 -3.02 -16.85
C ASN A 33 -3.73 -2.57 -15.37
N VAL A 34 -2.71 -1.84 -14.95
CA VAL A 34 -2.67 -1.20 -13.63
C VAL A 34 -3.02 0.29 -13.74
N PRO A 35 -3.64 0.89 -12.72
CA PRO A 35 -3.99 2.31 -12.74
C PRO A 35 -2.77 3.21 -12.57
N GLY A 36 -2.93 4.46 -12.99
CA GLY A 36 -1.98 5.55 -12.74
C GLY A 36 -2.67 6.80 -12.25
N ILE A 37 -1.88 7.80 -11.81
CA ILE A 37 -2.37 9.10 -11.33
C ILE A 37 -1.56 10.28 -11.91
N TYR A 38 -0.99 10.13 -13.10
CA TYR A 38 -0.04 11.09 -13.67
C TYR A 38 -0.53 11.83 -14.93
N THR A 39 -1.72 11.54 -15.41
CA THR A 39 -2.35 12.27 -16.52
C THR A 39 -3.68 12.89 -16.09
N GLN A 40 -4.14 13.92 -16.82
CA GLN A 40 -5.47 14.50 -16.58
C GLN A 40 -6.58 13.44 -16.74
N ALA A 41 -6.45 12.54 -17.71
CA ALA A 41 -7.42 11.45 -17.90
C ALA A 41 -7.49 10.51 -16.69
N HIS A 42 -6.35 10.24 -16.04
CA HIS A 42 -6.33 9.47 -14.77
C HIS A 42 -7.07 10.21 -13.66
N ILE A 43 -6.79 11.51 -13.49
CA ILE A 43 -7.45 12.34 -12.48
C ILE A 43 -8.96 12.33 -12.69
N ASP A 44 -9.42 12.55 -13.91
CA ASP A 44 -10.84 12.59 -14.24
C ASP A 44 -11.54 11.23 -14.08
N ALA A 45 -10.81 10.13 -14.32
CA ALA A 45 -11.32 8.79 -14.09
C ALA A 45 -11.44 8.46 -12.59
N TRP A 46 -10.45 8.83 -11.79
CA TRP A 46 -10.44 8.62 -10.34
C TRP A 46 -11.50 9.49 -9.63
N LYS A 47 -11.81 10.70 -10.11
CA LYS A 47 -12.94 11.52 -9.58
C LYS A 47 -14.25 10.75 -9.51
N LYS A 48 -14.55 9.92 -10.51
CA LYS A 48 -15.76 9.09 -10.51
C LYS A 48 -15.75 8.04 -9.38
N VAL A 49 -14.57 7.58 -9.01
CA VAL A 49 -14.39 6.60 -7.91
C VAL A 49 -14.57 7.29 -6.56
N THR A 50 -13.87 8.41 -6.33
CA THR A 50 -13.95 9.16 -5.08
C THR A 50 -15.35 9.70 -4.83
N GLU A 51 -16.03 10.18 -5.86
CA GLU A 51 -17.44 10.62 -5.79
C GLU A 51 -18.37 9.49 -5.33
N GLU A 52 -18.19 8.26 -5.86
CA GLU A 52 -19.04 7.12 -5.44
C GLU A 52 -18.78 6.73 -3.98
N VAL A 53 -17.53 6.79 -3.51
CA VAL A 53 -17.18 6.55 -2.10
C VAL A 53 -17.77 7.63 -1.19
N HIS A 54 -17.64 8.90 -1.55
CA HIS A 54 -18.13 10.03 -0.77
C HIS A 54 -19.66 10.10 -0.73
N LYS A 55 -20.37 9.69 -1.78
CA LYS A 55 -21.85 9.52 -1.74
C LYS A 55 -22.30 8.56 -0.64
N LYS A 56 -21.44 7.61 -0.27
CA LYS A 56 -21.68 6.66 0.83
C LYS A 56 -21.19 7.17 2.19
N LYS A 57 -20.69 8.42 2.28
CA LYS A 57 -20.09 9.03 3.48
C LYS A 57 -18.91 8.25 4.03
N SER A 58 -18.12 7.64 3.14
CA SER A 58 -16.89 6.90 3.43
C SER A 58 -15.69 7.65 2.85
N PHE A 59 -14.48 7.22 3.19
CA PHE A 59 -13.21 7.87 2.85
C PHE A 59 -12.35 6.96 2.00
N ILE A 60 -11.49 7.56 1.16
CA ILE A 60 -10.57 6.78 0.33
C ILE A 60 -9.21 7.46 0.21
N TYR A 61 -8.13 6.72 0.49
CA TYR A 61 -6.74 7.09 0.27
C TYR A 61 -6.20 6.40 -0.98
N LEU A 62 -5.40 7.12 -1.78
CA LEU A 62 -4.74 6.53 -2.95
C LEU A 62 -3.38 5.98 -2.56
N GLN A 63 -3.09 4.71 -2.86
CA GLN A 63 -1.78 4.11 -2.64
C GLN A 63 -0.82 4.47 -3.79
N LEU A 64 0.20 5.28 -3.49
CA LEU A 64 1.22 5.75 -4.42
C LEU A 64 2.27 4.66 -4.67
N TRP A 65 2.50 4.27 -5.92
CA TRP A 65 3.26 3.09 -6.26
C TRP A 65 4.30 3.31 -7.35
N ALA A 66 5.49 2.79 -7.13
CA ALA A 66 6.58 2.67 -8.09
C ALA A 66 7.19 1.28 -8.00
N LEU A 67 7.34 0.58 -9.12
CA LEU A 67 7.67 -0.85 -9.15
C LEU A 67 9.15 -1.14 -8.85
N GLY A 68 10.06 -0.32 -9.36
CA GLY A 68 11.49 -0.62 -9.26
C GLY A 68 11.86 -1.92 -9.99
N ARG A 69 12.74 -2.74 -9.39
CA ARG A 69 13.33 -3.94 -9.99
C ARG A 69 12.35 -5.06 -10.39
N VAL A 70 11.11 -4.98 -9.92
CA VAL A 70 10.08 -5.98 -10.20
C VAL A 70 9.18 -5.60 -11.37
N ALA A 71 9.42 -4.46 -12.02
CA ALA A 71 8.73 -4.09 -13.25
C ALA A 71 9.08 -5.07 -14.41
N ASN A 72 8.13 -5.26 -15.32
CA ASN A 72 8.38 -6.06 -16.51
C ASN A 72 9.27 -5.28 -17.49
N LYS A 73 10.47 -5.81 -17.76
CA LYS A 73 11.50 -5.16 -18.59
C LYS A 73 11.05 -4.97 -20.04
N GLU A 74 10.37 -5.95 -20.60
CA GLU A 74 9.87 -5.92 -21.98
C GLU A 74 8.77 -4.84 -22.14
N PHE A 75 7.90 -4.72 -21.13
CA PHE A 75 6.86 -3.70 -21.11
C PHE A 75 7.45 -2.28 -21.05
N LEU A 76 8.50 -2.08 -20.24
CA LEU A 76 9.21 -0.80 -20.17
C LEU A 76 9.99 -0.52 -21.47
N ALA A 77 10.71 -1.51 -21.99
CA ALA A 77 11.49 -1.39 -23.22
C ALA A 77 10.62 -1.04 -24.44
N ALA A 78 9.40 -1.56 -24.51
CA ALA A 78 8.44 -1.21 -25.56
C ALA A 78 8.04 0.28 -25.52
N LYS A 79 8.28 0.98 -24.40
CA LYS A 79 8.07 2.40 -24.21
C LYS A 79 9.36 3.22 -24.23
N GLY A 80 10.51 2.59 -24.52
CA GLY A 80 11.82 3.23 -24.48
C GLY A 80 12.29 3.57 -23.06
N LEU A 81 11.79 2.90 -22.03
CA LEU A 81 12.09 3.14 -20.63
C LEU A 81 13.01 2.05 -20.07
N PRO A 82 14.03 2.41 -19.26
CA PRO A 82 14.90 1.42 -18.60
C PRO A 82 14.22 0.81 -17.37
N LEU A 83 14.64 -0.41 -17.01
CA LEU A 83 14.33 -1.02 -15.72
C LEU A 83 15.30 -0.47 -14.66
N LYS A 84 14.80 0.25 -13.66
CA LYS A 84 15.60 0.94 -12.64
C LYS A 84 15.29 0.47 -11.22
N SER A 85 16.30 0.50 -10.34
CA SER A 85 16.18 0.19 -8.92
C SER A 85 17.23 0.91 -8.08
N ALA A 86 17.20 0.67 -6.75
CA ALA A 86 18.22 1.17 -5.82
C ALA A 86 19.63 0.71 -6.21
N SER A 87 19.80 -0.54 -6.61
CA SER A 87 21.05 -1.12 -7.10
C SER A 87 20.75 -2.12 -8.23
N ALA A 88 21.79 -2.51 -8.97
CA ALA A 88 21.74 -3.50 -10.05
C ALA A 88 21.65 -4.93 -9.47
N ILE A 89 20.55 -5.23 -8.78
CA ILE A 89 20.30 -6.51 -8.11
C ILE A 89 18.88 -7.00 -8.46
N ALA A 90 18.79 -8.10 -9.19
CA ALA A 90 17.52 -8.76 -9.48
C ALA A 90 16.87 -9.32 -8.19
N PRO A 91 15.53 -9.43 -8.13
CA PRO A 91 14.87 -10.04 -6.97
C PRO A 91 15.17 -11.54 -6.83
N ASP A 92 15.36 -12.25 -7.95
CA ASP A 92 15.72 -13.66 -8.06
C ASP A 92 16.34 -13.97 -9.43
N SER A 93 16.62 -15.25 -9.70
CA SER A 93 17.23 -15.70 -10.96
C SER A 93 16.33 -15.59 -12.20
N ASP A 94 15.04 -15.46 -12.00
CA ASP A 94 14.04 -15.44 -13.09
C ASP A 94 13.74 -14.03 -13.57
N HIS A 95 14.23 -13.02 -12.84
CA HIS A 95 14.05 -11.62 -13.17
C HIS A 95 15.32 -10.99 -13.76
N PRO A 96 15.18 -10.05 -14.70
CA PRO A 96 16.32 -9.32 -15.25
C PRO A 96 16.95 -8.40 -14.20
N GLU A 97 18.25 -8.21 -14.31
CA GLU A 97 18.98 -7.24 -13.53
C GLU A 97 18.55 -5.80 -13.93
N PRO A 98 18.17 -4.95 -12.96
CA PRO A 98 17.88 -3.55 -13.20
C PRO A 98 19.16 -2.72 -13.32
N GLU A 99 19.06 -1.51 -13.85
CA GLU A 99 20.09 -0.50 -13.73
C GLU A 99 19.97 0.24 -12.39
N GLU A 100 21.10 0.56 -11.76
CA GLU A 100 21.12 1.41 -10.58
C GLU A 100 20.68 2.84 -10.93
N MET A 101 19.78 3.42 -10.14
CA MET A 101 19.34 4.81 -10.29
C MET A 101 20.49 5.77 -9.96
N THR A 102 20.67 6.78 -10.80
CA THR A 102 21.51 7.94 -10.47
C THR A 102 20.86 8.80 -9.38
N GLN A 103 21.62 9.67 -8.74
CA GLN A 103 21.06 10.59 -7.73
C GLN A 103 20.03 11.57 -8.33
N ASP A 104 20.18 11.95 -9.59
CA ASP A 104 19.19 12.80 -10.25
C ASP A 104 17.90 12.04 -10.58
N GLU A 105 17.98 10.75 -10.94
CA GLU A 105 16.80 9.89 -11.10
C GLU A 105 16.08 9.65 -9.75
N ILE A 106 16.82 9.54 -8.63
CA ILE A 106 16.26 9.47 -7.29
C ILE A 106 15.48 10.74 -6.95
N LYS A 107 16.06 11.92 -7.19
CA LYS A 107 15.38 13.21 -6.99
C LYS A 107 14.14 13.35 -7.87
N ALA A 108 14.22 12.89 -9.12
CA ALA A 108 13.06 12.86 -10.02
C ALA A 108 11.95 11.94 -9.51
N ALA A 109 12.29 10.80 -8.93
CA ALA A 109 11.33 9.90 -8.30
C ALA A 109 10.63 10.57 -7.10
N VAL A 110 11.40 11.23 -6.21
CA VAL A 110 10.83 12.00 -5.08
C VAL A 110 9.86 13.07 -5.58
N ALA A 111 10.21 13.82 -6.61
CA ALA A 111 9.33 14.82 -7.22
C ALA A 111 8.08 14.20 -7.84
N ALA A 112 8.18 13.00 -8.45
CA ALA A 112 7.05 12.28 -9.03
C ALA A 112 6.05 11.82 -7.95
N TYR A 113 6.51 11.35 -6.78
CA TYR A 113 5.64 11.03 -5.64
C TYR A 113 4.85 12.28 -5.17
N ALA A 114 5.53 13.43 -5.01
CA ALA A 114 4.87 14.68 -4.62
C ALA A 114 3.82 15.13 -5.65
N GLN A 115 4.13 15.02 -6.95
CA GLN A 115 3.18 15.38 -8.00
C GLN A 115 1.99 14.42 -8.04
N ALA A 116 2.23 13.12 -7.89
CA ALA A 116 1.18 12.11 -7.80
C ALA A 116 0.24 12.34 -6.61
N ALA A 117 0.78 12.74 -5.46
CA ALA A 117 -0.03 13.11 -4.29
C ALA A 117 -0.93 14.33 -4.57
N LYS A 118 -0.42 15.38 -5.22
CA LYS A 118 -1.24 16.53 -5.65
C LYS A 118 -2.36 16.09 -6.61
N ASN A 119 -2.04 15.24 -7.56
CA ASN A 119 -3.01 14.72 -8.52
C ASN A 119 -4.10 13.87 -7.83
N ALA A 120 -3.73 13.08 -6.80
CA ALA A 120 -4.67 12.31 -6.00
C ALA A 120 -5.66 13.22 -5.27
N VAL A 121 -5.19 14.27 -4.60
CA VAL A 121 -6.06 15.27 -3.95
C VAL A 121 -6.95 15.97 -4.99
N ALA A 122 -6.41 16.33 -6.16
CA ALA A 122 -7.20 16.92 -7.26
C ALA A 122 -8.25 15.94 -7.81
N ALA A 123 -8.02 14.63 -7.71
CA ALA A 123 -9.00 13.59 -8.04
C ALA A 123 -10.01 13.32 -6.91
N GLY A 124 -9.96 14.05 -5.79
CA GLY A 124 -10.91 13.95 -4.69
C GLY A 124 -10.56 12.90 -3.63
N PHE A 125 -9.35 12.32 -3.63
CA PHE A 125 -8.92 11.44 -2.52
C PHE A 125 -8.76 12.24 -1.23
N ASP A 126 -9.14 11.64 -0.10
CA ASP A 126 -9.02 12.23 1.23
C ASP A 126 -7.56 12.28 1.70
N GLY A 127 -6.71 11.41 1.15
CA GLY A 127 -5.29 11.38 1.40
C GLY A 127 -4.57 10.36 0.51
N VAL A 128 -3.30 10.12 0.82
CA VAL A 128 -2.45 9.20 0.08
C VAL A 128 -1.67 8.28 1.03
N GLU A 129 -1.38 7.07 0.56
CA GLU A 129 -0.49 6.12 1.25
C GLU A 129 0.74 5.86 0.38
N ILE A 130 1.93 6.12 0.89
CA ILE A 130 3.17 5.76 0.20
C ILE A 130 3.37 4.25 0.32
N HIS A 131 3.47 3.57 -0.82
CA HIS A 131 3.75 2.14 -0.85
C HIS A 131 5.23 1.88 -0.62
N GLY A 132 5.63 1.77 0.64
CA GLY A 132 7.00 1.46 1.09
C GLY A 132 7.20 0.02 1.53
N ALA A 133 6.43 -0.93 0.96
CA ALA A 133 6.35 -2.32 1.38
C ALA A 133 6.49 -3.30 0.21
N ASN A 134 6.55 -4.58 0.53
CA ASN A 134 6.41 -5.71 -0.41
C ASN A 134 7.41 -5.72 -1.58
N GLY A 135 8.60 -5.17 -1.38
CA GLY A 135 9.68 -5.23 -2.38
C GLY A 135 9.52 -4.28 -3.56
N TYR A 136 8.72 -3.22 -3.45
CA TYR A 136 8.62 -2.17 -4.45
C TYR A 136 9.68 -1.07 -4.20
N LEU A 137 9.75 -0.05 -5.04
CA LEU A 137 10.90 0.85 -5.13
C LEU A 137 11.35 1.43 -3.78
N VAL A 138 10.43 1.93 -2.94
CA VAL A 138 10.80 2.49 -1.63
C VAL A 138 11.39 1.43 -0.71
N ASP A 139 10.78 0.23 -0.67
CA ASP A 139 11.29 -0.89 0.12
C ASP A 139 12.66 -1.39 -0.39
N GLN A 140 12.89 -1.35 -1.71
CA GLN A 140 14.17 -1.70 -2.33
C GLN A 140 15.32 -0.77 -1.87
N PHE A 141 15.03 0.49 -1.56
CA PHE A 141 16.03 1.41 -0.98
C PHE A 141 16.27 1.12 0.51
N ASN A 142 15.25 0.68 1.25
CA ASN A 142 15.31 0.48 2.69
C ASN A 142 16.18 -0.71 3.12
N GLN A 143 16.26 -1.77 2.30
CA GLN A 143 16.83 -3.05 2.71
C GLN A 143 18.17 -3.35 2.02
N ASP A 144 19.16 -3.84 2.77
CA ASP A 144 20.53 -4.06 2.30
C ASP A 144 20.66 -5.21 1.29
N ASN A 145 19.71 -6.14 1.24
CA ASN A 145 19.67 -7.20 0.24
C ASN A 145 19.26 -6.71 -1.16
N SER A 146 18.74 -5.50 -1.28
CA SER A 146 18.36 -4.86 -2.56
C SER A 146 19.06 -3.53 -2.79
N ASN A 147 19.69 -2.96 -1.77
CA ASN A 147 20.42 -1.70 -1.83
C ASN A 147 21.88 -1.90 -1.38
N GLN A 148 22.79 -1.99 -2.34
CA GLN A 148 24.23 -2.12 -2.14
C GLN A 148 24.98 -0.85 -2.59
N ARG A 149 24.28 0.30 -2.59
CA ARG A 149 24.87 1.60 -2.94
C ARG A 149 25.95 2.03 -1.96
N THR A 150 26.93 2.78 -2.46
CA THR A 150 28.04 3.35 -1.68
C THR A 150 27.93 4.86 -1.53
N ASP A 151 26.88 5.47 -2.07
CA ASP A 151 26.61 6.91 -1.97
C ASP A 151 25.69 7.24 -0.76
N SER A 152 25.16 8.46 -0.73
CA SER A 152 24.30 8.95 0.35
C SER A 152 22.95 8.22 0.49
N TYR A 153 22.60 7.32 -0.42
CA TYR A 153 21.36 6.53 -0.38
C TYR A 153 21.58 5.06 -0.02
N GLY A 154 22.80 4.66 0.40
CA GLY A 154 23.11 3.28 0.75
C GLY A 154 24.24 3.13 1.75
N GLY A 155 24.63 1.89 2.05
CA GLY A 155 25.67 1.52 2.98
C GLY A 155 25.22 1.51 4.45
N SER A 156 24.94 2.66 5.05
CA SER A 156 24.48 2.74 6.44
C SER A 156 22.94 2.65 6.57
N VAL A 157 22.45 2.30 7.75
CA VAL A 157 21.03 2.35 8.11
C VAL A 157 20.43 3.73 7.79
N GLU A 158 21.14 4.79 8.20
CA GLU A 158 20.69 6.18 7.97
C GLU A 158 20.54 6.51 6.48
N ASN A 159 21.51 6.12 5.67
CA ASN A 159 21.48 6.38 4.24
C ASN A 159 20.39 5.58 3.52
N ARG A 160 20.18 4.31 3.89
CA ARG A 160 19.10 3.51 3.33
C ARG A 160 17.71 4.06 3.68
N SER A 161 17.56 4.70 4.85
CA SER A 161 16.31 5.36 5.24
C SER A 161 16.04 6.67 4.50
N ARG A 162 17.04 7.23 3.82
CA ARG A 162 16.98 8.57 3.21
C ARG A 162 15.90 8.67 2.15
N PHE A 163 15.83 7.72 1.22
CA PHE A 163 14.83 7.78 0.13
C PHE A 163 13.39 7.77 0.66
N ALA A 164 13.05 6.84 1.58
CA ALA A 164 11.73 6.80 2.20
C ALA A 164 11.40 8.11 2.93
N THR A 165 12.38 8.70 3.63
CA THR A 165 12.22 9.96 4.36
C THR A 165 12.00 11.14 3.42
N GLU A 166 12.79 11.24 2.34
CA GLU A 166 12.67 12.32 1.34
C GLU A 166 11.36 12.23 0.55
N VAL A 167 10.94 11.02 0.15
CA VAL A 167 9.61 10.80 -0.47
C VAL A 167 8.51 11.26 0.48
N THR A 168 8.58 10.86 1.76
CA THR A 168 7.57 11.24 2.75
C THR A 168 7.54 12.75 2.96
N GLN A 169 8.70 13.41 3.11
CA GLN A 169 8.79 14.86 3.23
C GLN A 169 8.15 15.56 2.03
N ALA A 170 8.50 15.13 0.81
CA ALA A 170 7.99 15.76 -0.41
C ALA A 170 6.46 15.58 -0.57
N VAL A 171 5.92 14.43 -0.14
CA VAL A 171 4.47 14.20 -0.13
C VAL A 171 3.78 15.05 0.94
N VAL A 172 4.36 15.13 2.15
CA VAL A 172 3.85 15.98 3.24
C VAL A 172 3.85 17.46 2.84
N ASP A 173 4.92 17.94 2.22
CA ASP A 173 5.00 19.31 1.71
C ASP A 173 3.97 19.58 0.60
N ALA A 174 3.59 18.55 -0.14
CA ALA A 174 2.64 18.65 -1.25
C ALA A 174 1.17 18.68 -0.81
N VAL A 175 0.78 17.87 0.19
CA VAL A 175 -0.64 17.63 0.53
C VAL A 175 -0.95 17.70 2.04
N GLY A 176 0.03 17.81 2.92
CA GLY A 176 -0.10 17.83 4.37
C GLY A 176 0.14 16.48 5.03
N ALA A 177 0.63 16.51 6.27
CA ALA A 177 0.91 15.29 7.06
C ALA A 177 -0.37 14.55 7.45
N ASP A 178 -1.44 15.26 7.71
CA ASP A 178 -2.78 14.77 8.03
C ASP A 178 -3.45 13.98 6.89
N LYS A 179 -2.91 14.11 5.67
CA LYS A 179 -3.36 13.38 4.47
C LYS A 179 -2.34 12.36 3.96
N THR A 180 -1.28 12.13 4.70
CA THR A 180 -0.19 11.23 4.27
C THR A 180 -0.04 10.06 5.21
N GLY A 181 -0.15 8.84 4.70
CA GLY A 181 0.24 7.60 5.36
C GLY A 181 1.39 6.93 4.61
N ILE A 182 2.03 5.96 5.27
CA ILE A 182 3.05 5.12 4.64
C ILE A 182 2.89 3.67 5.08
N ARG A 183 3.05 2.74 4.13
CA ARG A 183 3.00 1.30 4.38
C ARG A 183 4.39 0.69 4.32
N LEU A 184 4.74 -0.11 5.34
CA LEU A 184 6.02 -0.83 5.46
C LEU A 184 5.77 -2.32 5.74
N SER A 185 6.70 -3.18 5.30
CA SER A 185 6.65 -4.64 5.51
C SER A 185 8.00 -5.18 5.97
N PRO A 186 8.39 -4.95 7.24
CA PRO A 186 9.73 -5.24 7.74
C PRO A 186 10.17 -6.69 7.58
N PHE A 187 9.23 -7.62 7.66
CA PHE A 187 9.49 -9.06 7.72
C PHE A 187 9.00 -9.84 6.50
N SER A 188 8.49 -9.17 5.48
CA SER A 188 8.02 -9.83 4.26
C SER A 188 9.19 -10.35 3.43
N THR A 189 9.12 -11.62 3.02
CA THR A 189 10.06 -12.25 2.11
C THR A 189 9.66 -12.10 0.64
N PHE A 190 8.53 -11.48 0.37
CA PHE A 190 7.99 -11.32 -0.97
C PHE A 190 8.96 -10.54 -1.87
N GLN A 191 9.14 -11.00 -3.12
CA GLN A 191 10.03 -10.38 -4.12
C GLN A 191 11.51 -10.29 -3.68
N GLY A 192 11.99 -11.32 -2.96
CA GLY A 192 13.37 -11.38 -2.52
C GLY A 192 13.73 -10.36 -1.43
N MET A 193 12.74 -9.89 -0.67
CA MET A 193 12.93 -8.98 0.45
C MET A 193 13.21 -9.72 1.76
N LYS A 194 13.18 -9.01 2.89
CA LYS A 194 13.59 -9.38 4.24
C LYS A 194 15.10 -9.49 4.37
N MET A 195 15.73 -8.36 4.64
CA MET A 195 17.14 -8.31 5.03
C MET A 195 17.41 -9.14 6.30
N LYS A 196 18.67 -9.49 6.55
CA LYS A 196 19.06 -10.39 7.66
C LYS A 196 18.65 -9.84 9.02
N ASP A 197 18.83 -8.54 9.27
CA ASP A 197 18.45 -7.86 10.51
C ASP A 197 17.62 -6.60 10.20
N PRO A 198 16.28 -6.73 10.07
CA PRO A 198 15.43 -5.60 9.70
C PRO A 198 15.17 -4.62 10.85
N LEU A 199 15.32 -5.02 12.13
CA LEU A 199 14.90 -4.19 13.24
C LEU A 199 15.65 -2.84 13.32
N PRO A 200 16.99 -2.75 13.24
CA PRO A 200 17.68 -1.45 13.25
C PRO A 200 17.25 -0.55 12.11
N GLN A 201 17.06 -1.10 10.90
CA GLN A 201 16.67 -0.36 9.73
C GLN A 201 15.28 0.23 9.84
N PHE A 202 14.29 -0.60 10.19
CA PHE A 202 12.91 -0.13 10.29
C PHE A 202 12.67 0.71 11.54
N THR A 203 13.43 0.51 12.62
CA THR A 203 13.45 1.43 13.77
C THR A 203 13.86 2.84 13.34
N ASP A 204 14.97 2.99 12.63
CA ASP A 204 15.44 4.29 12.14
C ASP A 204 14.43 4.96 11.21
N ILE A 205 13.86 4.20 10.27
CA ILE A 205 12.81 4.72 9.38
C ILE A 205 11.61 5.22 10.19
N ILE A 206 11.07 4.39 11.10
CA ILE A 206 9.87 4.74 11.88
C ILE A 206 10.12 5.95 12.77
N GLN A 207 11.30 6.06 13.42
CA GLN A 207 11.68 7.22 14.22
C GLN A 207 11.74 8.51 13.38
N LYS A 208 12.21 8.43 12.15
CA LYS A 208 12.22 9.58 11.21
C LYS A 208 10.81 9.94 10.77
N LEU A 209 9.99 8.94 10.42
CA LEU A 209 8.60 9.12 10.02
C LEU A 209 7.74 9.70 11.15
N ASN A 210 7.98 9.29 12.41
CA ASN A 210 7.24 9.79 13.58
C ASN A 210 7.33 11.31 13.74
N LYS A 211 8.42 11.93 13.28
CA LYS A 211 8.62 13.39 13.31
C LYS A 211 7.64 14.15 12.41
N PHE A 212 7.14 13.53 11.35
CA PHE A 212 6.21 14.16 10.42
C PHE A 212 4.77 14.25 10.95
N LYS A 213 4.41 13.45 11.96
CA LYS A 213 3.04 13.37 12.49
C LYS A 213 2.03 13.03 11.40
N LEU A 214 2.32 11.96 10.66
CA LEU A 214 1.50 11.48 9.55
C LEU A 214 0.11 11.05 10.02
N ALA A 215 -0.82 10.96 9.08
CA ALA A 215 -2.17 10.43 9.31
C ALA A 215 -2.12 9.02 9.93
N TYR A 216 -1.21 8.16 9.44
CA TYR A 216 -0.96 6.84 10.01
C TYR A 216 0.36 6.23 9.52
N LEU A 217 0.84 5.24 10.29
CA LEU A 217 1.79 4.24 9.85
C LEU A 217 1.05 2.92 9.60
N HIS A 218 1.27 2.27 8.45
CA HIS A 218 0.66 0.99 8.10
C HIS A 218 1.74 -0.10 8.07
N LEU A 219 1.64 -1.08 8.96
CA LEU A 219 2.58 -2.19 9.07
C LEU A 219 1.96 -3.51 8.61
N VAL A 220 2.77 -4.34 7.94
CA VAL A 220 2.38 -5.69 7.52
C VAL A 220 2.99 -6.71 8.48
N GLU A 221 2.15 -7.55 9.08
CA GLU A 221 2.54 -8.67 9.93
C GLU A 221 3.38 -9.71 9.17
N SER A 222 4.29 -10.39 9.86
CA SER A 222 5.22 -11.36 9.27
C SER A 222 4.54 -12.59 8.66
N ARG A 223 3.35 -12.94 9.15
CA ARG A 223 2.56 -14.10 8.67
C ARG A 223 2.00 -13.95 7.25
N ILE A 224 2.28 -12.84 6.58
CA ILE A 224 1.87 -12.60 5.18
C ILE A 224 3.09 -12.25 4.34
N SER A 225 3.25 -12.98 3.23
CA SER A 225 4.20 -12.66 2.16
C SER A 225 3.43 -12.44 0.86
N GLY A 226 3.40 -11.19 0.38
CA GLY A 226 2.54 -10.79 -0.73
C GLY A 226 1.05 -11.01 -0.43
N ASN A 227 0.41 -11.96 -1.09
CA ASN A 227 -0.97 -12.37 -0.86
C ASN A 227 -1.10 -13.78 -0.22
N ALA A 228 0.02 -14.40 0.20
CA ALA A 228 0.05 -15.73 0.79
C ALA A 228 0.27 -15.69 2.31
N ASP A 229 -0.32 -16.66 3.01
CA ASP A 229 -0.02 -16.90 4.42
C ASP A 229 1.35 -17.59 4.56
N THR A 230 2.13 -17.22 5.56
CA THR A 230 3.43 -17.82 5.88
C THR A 230 3.47 -18.23 7.35
N GLU A 231 4.31 -19.21 7.67
CA GLU A 231 4.55 -19.67 9.05
C GLU A 231 5.71 -18.91 9.71
N THR A 232 5.83 -17.61 9.49
CA THR A 232 6.87 -16.79 10.11
C THR A 232 6.33 -16.14 11.39
N PHE A 233 7.19 -16.05 12.41
CA PHE A 233 6.85 -15.56 13.75
C PHE A 233 7.62 -14.29 14.13
N ASP A 234 8.09 -13.53 13.16
CA ASP A 234 8.71 -12.24 13.44
C ASP A 234 7.68 -11.28 14.05
N ASP A 235 8.07 -10.57 15.08
CA ASP A 235 7.18 -9.74 15.89
C ASP A 235 7.36 -8.25 15.54
N LEU A 236 6.25 -7.55 15.28
CA LEU A 236 6.23 -6.10 15.08
C LEU A 236 6.41 -5.31 16.38
N ASN A 237 6.15 -5.92 17.53
CA ASN A 237 6.14 -5.22 18.83
C ASN A 237 7.43 -4.43 19.14
N PRO A 238 8.66 -4.86 18.77
CA PRO A 238 9.86 -4.06 18.97
C PRO A 238 9.88 -2.73 18.22
N LEU A 239 9.12 -2.61 17.12
CA LEU A 239 9.04 -1.40 16.30
C LEU A 239 8.01 -0.38 16.82
N LEU A 240 6.97 -0.87 17.48
CA LEU A 240 5.82 -0.05 17.89
C LEU A 240 6.15 1.09 18.86
N PRO A 241 7.11 0.96 19.83
CA PRO A 241 7.48 2.05 20.73
C PRO A 241 8.06 3.29 20.04
N HIS A 242 8.43 3.18 18.76
CA HIS A 242 9.02 4.27 17.98
C HIS A 242 7.99 5.09 17.17
N TRP A 243 6.71 4.74 17.30
CA TRP A 243 5.59 5.41 16.64
C TRP A 243 4.51 5.84 17.64
N ASP A 244 4.12 7.12 17.61
CA ASP A 244 3.16 7.70 18.55
C ASP A 244 1.77 7.94 17.93
N GLY A 245 1.65 7.89 16.60
CA GLY A 245 0.42 8.19 15.87
C GLY A 245 -0.49 6.98 15.65
N PRO A 246 -1.57 7.16 14.86
CA PRO A 246 -2.44 6.07 14.46
C PRO A 246 -1.69 4.96 13.72
N LEU A 247 -2.02 3.70 14.04
CA LEU A 247 -1.37 2.52 13.51
C LEU A 247 -2.36 1.64 12.75
N LEU A 248 -2.11 1.42 11.47
CA LEU A 248 -2.82 0.44 10.66
C LEU A 248 -2.02 -0.87 10.63
N ILE A 249 -2.67 -2.01 10.90
CA ILE A 249 -2.02 -3.34 10.86
C ILE A 249 -2.76 -4.24 9.87
N ALA A 250 -2.02 -4.75 8.89
CA ALA A 250 -2.46 -5.76 7.94
C ALA A 250 -1.77 -7.10 8.19
N GLY A 251 -2.46 -8.22 7.96
CA GLY A 251 -1.81 -9.51 8.10
C GLY A 251 -2.77 -10.69 8.29
N GLY A 252 -3.64 -10.97 7.31
CA GLY A 252 -4.48 -12.17 7.30
C GLY A 252 -5.49 -12.25 8.44
N PHE A 253 -5.95 -11.10 8.91
CA PHE A 253 -6.95 -11.03 9.98
C PHE A 253 -8.30 -11.61 9.58
N ARG A 254 -8.96 -12.22 10.57
CA ARG A 254 -10.37 -12.62 10.57
C ARG A 254 -11.08 -11.81 11.65
N ALA A 255 -12.39 -11.93 11.75
CA ALA A 255 -13.19 -11.15 12.71
C ALA A 255 -12.72 -11.31 14.16
N ASP A 256 -12.47 -12.55 14.60
CA ASP A 256 -12.00 -12.89 15.94
C ASP A 256 -10.58 -12.35 16.25
N SER A 257 -9.65 -12.57 15.32
CA SER A 257 -8.27 -12.09 15.48
C SER A 257 -8.16 -10.58 15.37
N ALA A 258 -8.97 -9.93 14.53
CA ALA A 258 -9.03 -8.47 14.46
C ALA A 258 -9.56 -7.86 15.76
N LYS A 259 -10.66 -8.44 16.32
CA LYS A 259 -11.21 -8.02 17.59
C LYS A 259 -10.19 -8.15 18.72
N ARG A 260 -9.47 -9.27 18.80
CA ARG A 260 -8.43 -9.49 19.80
C ARG A 260 -7.29 -8.46 19.69
N GLN A 261 -6.90 -8.07 18.48
CA GLN A 261 -5.89 -7.01 18.29
C GLN A 261 -6.31 -5.69 18.93
N VAL A 262 -7.57 -5.29 18.73
CA VAL A 262 -8.09 -4.00 19.19
C VAL A 262 -8.43 -4.03 20.68
N ASP A 263 -9.09 -5.08 21.16
CA ASP A 263 -9.67 -5.11 22.50
C ASP A 263 -8.67 -5.63 23.57
N GLU A 264 -7.66 -6.40 23.16
CA GLU A 264 -6.77 -7.10 24.10
C GLU A 264 -5.28 -6.78 23.87
N GLU A 265 -4.74 -7.14 22.69
CA GLU A 265 -3.29 -7.14 22.44
C GLU A 265 -2.71 -5.72 22.30
N ARG A 266 -3.46 -4.79 21.71
CA ARG A 266 -3.03 -3.41 21.42
C ARG A 266 -4.07 -2.36 21.85
N LYS A 267 -4.85 -2.67 22.90
CA LYS A 267 -5.96 -1.83 23.40
C LYS A 267 -5.56 -0.41 23.82
N ASP A 268 -4.30 -0.22 24.18
CA ASP A 268 -3.77 1.07 24.63
C ASP A 268 -3.19 1.91 23.47
N ARG A 269 -3.43 1.51 22.23
CA ARG A 269 -2.99 2.21 21.02
C ARG A 269 -4.17 2.61 20.13
N ASP A 270 -3.98 3.69 19.41
CA ASP A 270 -4.88 4.07 18.31
C ASP A 270 -4.58 3.15 17.11
N ILE A 271 -5.33 2.04 17.02
CA ILE A 271 -5.09 0.95 16.06
C ILE A 271 -6.30 0.70 15.17
N VAL A 272 -6.03 0.46 13.89
CA VAL A 272 -7.00 0.01 12.89
C VAL A 272 -6.51 -1.29 12.25
N VAL A 273 -7.36 -2.30 12.20
CA VAL A 273 -7.07 -3.55 11.49
C VAL A 273 -7.47 -3.45 10.03
N VAL A 274 -6.53 -3.79 9.14
CA VAL A 274 -6.71 -3.68 7.68
C VAL A 274 -7.03 -5.04 7.08
N PHE A 275 -8.11 -5.10 6.29
CA PHE A 275 -8.54 -6.28 5.55
C PHE A 275 -8.24 -6.10 4.06
N GLY A 276 -7.54 -7.07 3.46
CA GLY A 276 -7.29 -7.13 2.02
C GLY A 276 -8.14 -8.18 1.34
N ARG A 277 -7.71 -9.42 1.36
CA ARG A 277 -8.32 -10.55 0.62
C ARG A 277 -9.81 -10.73 0.91
N TYR A 278 -10.19 -10.69 2.18
CA TYR A 278 -11.61 -10.77 2.58
C TYR A 278 -12.40 -9.53 2.15
N PHE A 279 -11.78 -8.37 2.03
CA PHE A 279 -12.48 -7.18 1.53
C PHE A 279 -12.71 -7.24 0.01
N ILE A 280 -11.86 -7.97 -0.74
CA ILE A 280 -12.13 -8.26 -2.15
C ILE A 280 -13.41 -9.10 -2.29
N SER A 281 -13.56 -10.15 -1.49
CA SER A 281 -14.68 -11.10 -1.60
C SER A 281 -15.94 -10.69 -0.83
N THR A 282 -15.84 -9.75 0.09
CA THR A 282 -16.93 -9.38 1.01
C THR A 282 -17.20 -7.88 0.96
N PRO A 283 -18.05 -7.40 0.04
CA PRO A 283 -18.28 -5.96 -0.14
C PRO A 283 -18.89 -5.28 1.08
N ASP A 284 -19.66 -5.99 1.89
CA ASP A 284 -20.25 -5.53 3.15
C ASP A 284 -19.47 -5.99 4.40
N LEU A 285 -18.15 -6.11 4.29
CA LEU A 285 -17.30 -6.65 5.35
C LEU A 285 -17.46 -5.91 6.68
N VAL A 286 -17.52 -4.59 6.68
CA VAL A 286 -17.68 -3.78 7.90
C VAL A 286 -19.01 -4.09 8.58
N PHE A 287 -20.11 -4.18 7.82
CA PHE A 287 -21.42 -4.59 8.35
C PHE A 287 -21.38 -6.01 8.95
N ARG A 288 -20.70 -6.93 8.27
CA ARG A 288 -20.57 -8.31 8.79
C ARG A 288 -19.77 -8.37 10.08
N LEU A 289 -18.71 -7.57 10.20
CA LEU A 289 -17.97 -7.43 11.47
C LEU A 289 -18.86 -6.94 12.60
N GLU A 290 -19.66 -5.89 12.36
CA GLU A 290 -20.58 -5.34 13.36
C GLU A 290 -21.67 -6.33 13.78
N LYS A 291 -22.15 -7.16 12.85
CA LYS A 291 -23.26 -8.10 13.07
C LYS A 291 -22.83 -9.52 13.40
N GLY A 292 -21.52 -9.81 13.41
CA GLY A 292 -20.99 -11.16 13.64
C GLY A 292 -21.34 -12.15 12.53
N ILE A 293 -21.45 -11.66 11.28
CA ILE A 293 -21.76 -12.48 10.10
C ILE A 293 -20.46 -12.97 9.48
N GLU A 294 -20.42 -14.22 9.01
CA GLU A 294 -19.25 -14.81 8.37
C GLU A 294 -18.89 -14.10 7.06
N PHE A 295 -17.58 -13.97 6.78
CA PHE A 295 -17.08 -13.39 5.52
C PHE A 295 -17.27 -14.36 4.36
N ASN A 296 -17.45 -13.83 3.16
CA ASN A 296 -17.40 -14.65 1.96
C ASN A 296 -15.99 -15.26 1.80
N PRO A 297 -15.89 -16.54 1.39
CA PRO A 297 -14.60 -17.08 0.98
C PRO A 297 -14.06 -16.29 -0.21
N TYR A 298 -12.74 -16.15 -0.29
CA TYR A 298 -12.08 -15.52 -1.45
C TYR A 298 -11.47 -16.60 -2.36
N ASP A 299 -11.47 -16.31 -3.66
CA ASP A 299 -10.81 -17.11 -4.69
C ASP A 299 -9.60 -16.35 -5.23
N ARG A 300 -8.38 -16.83 -4.92
CA ARG A 300 -7.13 -16.19 -5.32
C ARG A 300 -6.95 -16.12 -6.84
N ASP A 301 -7.48 -17.09 -7.58
CA ASP A 301 -7.36 -17.16 -9.03
C ASP A 301 -8.11 -16.00 -9.73
N THR A 302 -9.00 -15.32 -9.01
CA THR A 302 -9.74 -14.18 -9.52
C THR A 302 -9.12 -12.81 -9.20
N PHE A 303 -8.12 -12.72 -8.31
CA PHE A 303 -7.58 -11.43 -7.81
C PHE A 303 -6.98 -10.55 -8.92
N TYR A 304 -6.45 -11.16 -9.97
CA TYR A 304 -5.75 -10.44 -11.03
C TYR A 304 -6.35 -10.68 -12.42
N ASN A 305 -7.64 -11.01 -12.48
CA ASN A 305 -8.37 -11.12 -13.74
C ASN A 305 -8.44 -9.77 -14.45
N ALA A 306 -7.68 -9.64 -15.56
CA ALA A 306 -7.62 -8.38 -16.29
C ALA A 306 -8.96 -8.04 -16.95
N LYS A 307 -9.49 -6.84 -16.69
CA LYS A 307 -10.68 -6.28 -17.32
C LYS A 307 -11.95 -7.18 -17.18
N SER A 308 -12.06 -7.89 -16.06
CA SER A 308 -13.15 -8.81 -15.77
C SER A 308 -13.96 -8.34 -14.56
N GLU A 309 -15.27 -8.55 -14.60
CA GLU A 309 -16.14 -8.35 -13.44
C GLU A 309 -16.03 -9.52 -12.45
N LYS A 310 -15.64 -10.71 -12.97
CA LYS A 310 -15.52 -11.93 -12.16
C LYS A 310 -14.45 -11.77 -11.07
N GLY A 311 -14.88 -11.93 -9.82
CA GLY A 311 -14.05 -11.75 -8.62
C GLY A 311 -13.85 -10.30 -8.21
N TYR A 312 -14.43 -9.34 -8.95
CA TYR A 312 -14.26 -7.90 -8.73
C TYR A 312 -15.55 -7.23 -8.27
N THR A 313 -16.58 -7.14 -9.12
CA THR A 313 -17.87 -6.50 -8.80
C THR A 313 -19.01 -7.48 -8.59
N ASP A 314 -18.84 -8.77 -8.85
CA ASP A 314 -19.84 -9.83 -8.77
C ASP A 314 -19.97 -10.48 -7.37
N GLN A 315 -19.22 -10.00 -6.38
CA GLN A 315 -19.23 -10.55 -5.03
C GLN A 315 -20.56 -10.24 -4.30
N PRO A 316 -21.20 -11.24 -3.64
CA PRO A 316 -22.50 -11.05 -3.05
C PRO A 316 -22.45 -10.31 -1.71
N PHE A 317 -23.40 -9.40 -1.52
CA PHE A 317 -23.75 -8.88 -0.20
C PHE A 317 -24.51 -9.96 0.62
N SER A 318 -24.44 -9.88 1.94
CA SER A 318 -25.24 -10.74 2.83
C SER A 318 -26.75 -10.47 2.69
N LYS A 319 -27.55 -11.47 3.01
CA LYS A 319 -29.02 -11.32 3.04
C LYS A 319 -29.43 -10.28 4.09
N GLU A 320 -28.72 -10.27 5.22
CA GLU A 320 -28.94 -9.34 6.32
C GLU A 320 -28.67 -7.89 5.89
N TRP A 321 -27.60 -7.65 5.12
CA TRP A 321 -27.34 -6.35 4.51
C TRP A 321 -28.46 -5.92 3.58
N GLN A 322 -28.87 -6.79 2.66
CA GLN A 322 -29.94 -6.50 1.71
C GLN A 322 -31.26 -6.19 2.42
N ALA A 323 -31.60 -6.95 3.47
CA ALA A 323 -32.78 -6.69 4.27
C ALA A 323 -32.70 -5.36 5.03
N ALA A 324 -31.52 -5.01 5.57
CA ALA A 324 -31.32 -3.72 6.24
C ALA A 324 -31.48 -2.53 5.29
N GLN A 325 -31.02 -2.66 4.03
CA GLN A 325 -31.17 -1.59 3.02
C GLN A 325 -32.64 -1.44 2.53
N ALA A 326 -33.40 -2.52 2.51
CA ALA A 326 -34.82 -2.46 2.10
C ALA A 326 -35.72 -1.76 3.13
N ASN A 327 -35.24 -1.53 4.35
CA ASN A 327 -35.96 -0.88 5.45
C ASN A 327 -35.53 0.58 5.67
N LEU A 328 -34.63 1.13 4.84
CA LEU A 328 -34.20 2.54 4.83
C LEU A 328 -34.93 3.32 3.74
#